data_bd4b2eb12814fe378f47caa03b234f7d
#
_entry.id   bd4b2eb12814fe378f47caa03b234f7d
#
_cell.length_a   1.000
_cell.length_b   1.000
_cell.length_c   1.000
_cell.angle_alpha   90.00
_cell.angle_beta   90.00
_cell.angle_gamma   90.00
#
_symmetry.space_group_name_H-M   'P 1'
#
loop_
_entity.id
_entity.type
_entity.pdbx_description
1 polymer ?
#
loop_
_entity_poly.entity_id
_entity_poly.type
_entity_poly.pdbx_seq_one_letter_code
_entity_poly.pdbx_strand_id
1 'polypeptide(L)'
;MSEQTGNTQPIQPYKEDDTQPIKPVKKTPRWRSILISILGFLLLVGLGGFGGYSSGIGTRKAAEDAIISQQLSEQFSFALVDIEFGRYENARQRLEFIIKNDPGFPGAQGKLTEVLVLSSIPTPAPTPTLTATPDFSGAENAFQRAQQLILAQDWPGALTALDTIRKLDKSYKTAQVDGMYYFALRNYGYDLITKQGNLEGGIYHLTLAERFGPLDHTAIGLREGARAYITGASFWELDWRQTLTYFAEVSAGWPSLWDGTMTASQRYFIASMRYGDELFLSQDYCAANEQ
;
A
#
# COMPACT_ATOMS: atom_id res chain seq x y z
N MET A 1 71.50 52.23 9.21
CA MET A 1 70.75 53.51 9.32
C MET A 1 69.40 53.10 9.75
N SER A 2 68.99 53.39 10.78
CA SER A 2 68.86 54.11 12.04
C SER A 2 67.83 53.30 12.85
N GLU A 3 68.16 52.75 14.00
CA GLU A 3 68.07 53.33 15.34
C GLU A 3 66.76 54.08 15.64
N GLN A 4 66.01 53.54 16.55
CA GLN A 4 65.37 54.28 17.66
C GLN A 4 64.87 53.23 18.66
N THR A 5 65.68 53.03 19.67
CA THR A 5 65.69 53.61 21.03
C THR A 5 64.35 53.50 21.77
N GLY A 6 64.48 52.80 22.85
CA GLY A 6 63.53 52.42 23.88
C GLY A 6 62.86 53.57 24.64
N ASN A 7 61.85 53.18 25.34
CA ASN A 7 61.44 53.97 26.51
C ASN A 7 61.00 53.03 27.60
N THR A 8 61.88 52.76 28.52
CA THR A 8 61.66 52.11 29.81
C THR A 8 61.04 53.13 30.75
N GLN A 9 59.80 52.96 31.10
CA GLN A 9 59.21 53.68 32.23
C GLN A 9 59.43 52.88 33.52
N PRO A 10 59.72 53.56 34.65
CA PRO A 10 60.06 52.92 35.89
C PRO A 10 58.81 52.31 36.57
N ILE A 11 59.03 51.14 37.16
CA ILE A 11 58.09 50.42 37.99
C ILE A 11 57.81 51.26 39.26
N GLN A 12 56.51 51.60 39.47
CA GLN A 12 56.12 52.20 40.76
C GLN A 12 55.90 51.06 41.79
N PRO A 13 56.21 51.29 43.06
CA PRO A 13 56.12 50.29 44.09
C PRO A 13 54.67 50.05 44.46
N TYR A 14 54.36 48.73 44.59
CA TYR A 14 53.11 48.23 45.07
C TYR A 14 52.81 48.74 46.48
N LYS A 15 51.67 49.43 46.67
CA LYS A 15 51.12 49.75 47.99
C LYS A 15 50.35 48.56 48.48
N GLU A 16 50.91 47.90 49.49
CA GLU A 16 50.14 47.01 50.43
C GLU A 16 49.22 47.97 51.21
N ASP A 17 47.90 47.83 51.03
CA ASP A 17 46.92 47.97 52.14
C ASP A 17 45.49 47.70 51.59
N ASP A 18 44.76 47.03 52.43
CA ASP A 18 43.33 46.73 52.53
C ASP A 18 42.90 45.36 52.19
N THR A 19 43.32 44.42 53.06
CA THR A 19 42.57 43.18 53.32
C THR A 19 41.24 43.53 54.07
N GLN A 20 40.20 43.76 53.33
CA GLN A 20 38.85 43.73 53.90
C GLN A 20 38.39 42.27 54.13
N PRO A 21 37.81 41.92 55.27
CA PRO A 21 37.36 40.58 55.51
C PRO A 21 36.20 40.22 54.57
N ILE A 22 36.36 39.15 53.79
CA ILE A 22 35.35 38.56 52.93
C ILE A 22 34.20 38.08 53.81
N LYS A 23 33.02 38.72 53.68
CA LYS A 23 31.80 38.28 54.31
C LYS A 23 31.44 36.91 53.74
N PRO A 24 31.08 35.90 54.61
CA PRO A 24 30.71 34.58 54.10
C PRO A 24 29.44 34.66 53.24
N VAL A 25 29.58 34.24 51.97
CA VAL A 25 28.45 34.09 51.06
C VAL A 25 27.55 32.97 51.62
N LYS A 26 26.38 33.29 52.05
CA LYS A 26 25.34 32.29 52.42
C LYS A 26 25.08 31.40 51.23
N LYS A 27 25.55 30.15 51.29
CA LYS A 27 25.18 29.12 50.33
C LYS A 27 23.69 28.87 50.44
N THR A 28 22.92 29.38 49.48
CA THR A 28 21.50 28.98 49.34
C THR A 28 21.46 27.47 48.99
N PRO A 29 20.58 26.72 49.59
CA PRO A 29 20.54 25.28 49.37
C PRO A 29 20.20 25.01 47.91
N ARG A 30 21.17 24.44 47.16
CA ARG A 30 21.03 24.06 45.74
C ARG A 30 19.90 23.11 45.45
N TRP A 31 19.30 22.54 46.48
CA TRP A 31 18.22 21.57 46.35
C TRP A 31 16.90 22.21 45.80
N ARG A 32 16.62 23.45 46.13
CA ARG A 32 15.43 24.16 45.59
C ARG A 32 15.52 24.36 44.07
N SER A 33 16.70 24.69 43.54
CA SER A 33 16.90 24.82 42.10
C SER A 33 16.81 23.49 41.38
N ILE A 34 17.30 22.40 41.98
CA ILE A 34 17.18 21.04 41.44
C ILE A 34 15.71 20.61 41.39
N LEU A 35 14.94 20.84 42.44
CA LEU A 35 13.51 20.53 42.48
C LEU A 35 12.72 21.31 41.41
N ILE A 36 13.00 22.61 41.26
CA ILE A 36 12.36 23.43 40.24
C ILE A 36 12.72 22.95 38.83
N SER A 37 13.97 22.54 38.60
CA SER A 37 14.41 21.98 37.30
C SER A 37 13.73 20.63 36.99
N ILE A 38 13.62 19.73 37.99
CA ILE A 38 12.92 18.46 37.83
C ILE A 38 11.43 18.68 37.57
N LEU A 39 10.80 19.61 38.29
CA LEU A 39 9.38 19.94 38.10
C LEU A 39 9.16 20.56 36.70
N GLY A 40 10.03 21.46 36.25
CA GLY A 40 9.99 22.04 34.93
C GLY A 40 10.17 20.99 33.81
N PHE A 41 11.09 20.05 33.99
CA PHE A 41 11.30 18.93 33.08
C PHE A 41 10.07 18.02 32.99
N LEU A 42 9.49 17.63 34.12
CA LEU A 42 8.28 16.80 34.17
C LEU A 42 7.07 17.50 33.50
N LEU A 43 6.95 18.83 33.68
CA LEU A 43 5.92 19.62 32.99
C LEU A 43 6.12 19.62 31.48
N LEU A 44 7.36 19.82 31.01
CA LEU A 44 7.67 19.79 29.57
C LEU A 44 7.44 18.40 28.96
N VAL A 45 7.82 17.33 29.65
CA VAL A 45 7.56 15.95 29.20
C VAL A 45 6.05 15.67 29.19
N GLY A 46 5.33 16.10 30.20
CA GLY A 46 3.87 15.94 30.27
C GLY A 46 3.14 16.70 29.14
N LEU A 47 3.48 17.95 28.93
CA LEU A 47 2.89 18.77 27.86
C LEU A 47 3.30 18.30 26.47
N GLY A 48 4.57 17.94 26.28
CA GLY A 48 5.06 17.37 25.02
C GLY A 48 4.46 16.02 24.70
N GLY A 49 4.37 15.12 25.68
CA GLY A 49 3.73 13.81 25.54
C GLY A 49 2.23 13.92 25.25
N PHE A 50 1.52 14.77 25.97
CA PHE A 50 0.09 14.99 25.74
C PHE A 50 -0.19 15.67 24.39
N GLY A 51 0.59 16.69 24.04
CA GLY A 51 0.47 17.38 22.75
C GLY A 51 0.83 16.47 21.56
N GLY A 52 1.90 15.68 21.67
CA GLY A 52 2.30 14.71 20.65
C GLY A 52 1.27 13.58 20.49
N TYR A 53 0.75 13.06 21.60
CA TYR A 53 -0.27 12.02 21.58
C TYR A 53 -1.59 12.49 20.95
N SER A 54 -2.09 13.65 21.35
CA SER A 54 -3.34 14.20 20.81
C SER A 54 -3.21 14.59 19.33
N SER A 55 -2.08 15.16 18.93
CA SER A 55 -1.78 15.45 17.53
C SER A 55 -1.66 14.16 16.71
N GLY A 56 -1.00 13.12 17.24
CA GLY A 56 -0.87 11.82 16.57
C GLY A 56 -2.19 11.09 16.35
N ILE A 57 -3.13 11.19 17.28
CA ILE A 57 -4.48 10.65 17.08
C ILE A 57 -5.24 11.45 16.02
N GLY A 58 -5.14 12.78 16.05
CA GLY A 58 -5.79 13.63 15.04
C GLY A 58 -5.32 13.36 13.63
N THR A 59 -4.00 13.22 13.44
CA THR A 59 -3.43 12.92 12.11
C THR A 59 -3.79 11.52 11.62
N ARG A 60 -3.85 10.51 12.51
CA ARG A 60 -4.27 9.15 12.14
C ARG A 60 -5.74 9.14 11.72
N LYS A 61 -6.64 9.75 12.51
CA LYS A 61 -8.05 9.85 12.15
C LYS A 61 -8.24 10.57 10.83
N ALA A 62 -7.56 11.69 10.61
CA ALA A 62 -7.64 12.42 9.34
C ALA A 62 -7.14 11.59 8.16
N ALA A 63 -6.11 10.76 8.35
CA ALA A 63 -5.61 9.85 7.31
C ALA A 63 -6.61 8.71 7.05
N GLU A 64 -7.21 8.12 8.09
CA GLU A 64 -8.24 7.10 7.96
C GLU A 64 -9.49 7.66 7.25
N ASP A 65 -9.96 8.84 7.64
CA ASP A 65 -11.10 9.51 7.01
C ASP A 65 -10.81 9.85 5.54
N ALA A 66 -9.58 10.25 5.21
CA ALA A 66 -9.16 10.50 3.82
C ALA A 66 -9.18 9.22 2.98
N ILE A 67 -8.69 8.09 3.51
CA ILE A 67 -8.72 6.78 2.83
C ILE A 67 -10.17 6.34 2.61
N ILE A 68 -11.01 6.45 3.64
CA ILE A 68 -12.43 6.09 3.55
C ILE A 68 -13.13 6.96 2.49
N SER A 69 -12.91 8.28 2.51
CA SER A 69 -13.53 9.20 1.55
C SER A 69 -13.10 8.90 0.10
N GLN A 70 -11.84 8.54 -0.10
CA GLN A 70 -11.35 8.11 -1.41
C GLN A 70 -12.04 6.82 -1.86
N GLN A 71 -12.12 5.80 -0.98
CA GLN A 71 -12.79 4.54 -1.29
C GLN A 71 -14.27 4.74 -1.63
N LEU A 72 -14.97 5.62 -0.88
CA LEU A 72 -16.37 5.93 -1.16
C LEU A 72 -16.53 6.63 -2.51
N SER A 73 -15.61 7.53 -2.88
CA SER A 73 -15.61 8.21 -4.18
C SER A 73 -15.37 7.23 -5.34
N GLU A 74 -14.47 6.26 -5.17
CA GLU A 74 -14.24 5.18 -6.12
C GLU A 74 -15.49 4.30 -6.29
N GLN A 75 -16.12 3.89 -5.18
CA GLN A 75 -17.36 3.12 -5.23
C GLN A 75 -18.50 3.89 -5.89
N PHE A 76 -18.56 5.21 -5.69
CA PHE A 76 -19.54 6.05 -6.35
C PHE A 76 -19.32 6.11 -7.87
N SER A 77 -18.07 6.24 -8.31
CA SER A 77 -17.72 6.20 -9.74
C SER A 77 -18.13 4.87 -10.38
N PHE A 78 -17.86 3.76 -9.69
CA PHE A 78 -18.30 2.45 -10.17
C PHE A 78 -19.83 2.29 -10.19
N ALA A 79 -20.53 2.86 -9.21
CA ALA A 79 -21.99 2.86 -9.23
C ALA A 79 -22.56 3.62 -10.42
N LEU A 80 -21.96 4.76 -10.81
CA LEU A 80 -22.37 5.51 -12.00
C LEU A 80 -22.16 4.70 -13.29
N VAL A 81 -21.02 4.01 -13.40
CA VAL A 81 -20.75 3.10 -14.52
C VAL A 81 -21.77 1.95 -14.53
N ASP A 82 -22.08 1.36 -13.38
CA ASP A 82 -23.09 0.29 -13.30
C ASP A 82 -24.49 0.77 -13.71
N ILE A 83 -24.85 2.03 -13.40
CA ILE A 83 -26.11 2.64 -13.87
C ILE A 83 -26.11 2.76 -15.40
N GLU A 84 -25.03 3.30 -15.98
CA GLU A 84 -24.90 3.50 -17.42
C GLU A 84 -25.04 2.19 -18.21
N PHE A 85 -24.49 1.10 -17.66
CA PHE A 85 -24.60 -0.22 -18.26
C PHE A 85 -25.85 -1.01 -17.84
N GLY A 86 -26.82 -0.39 -17.16
CA GLY A 86 -28.07 -1.04 -16.74
C GLY A 86 -27.91 -2.12 -15.65
N ARG A 87 -26.75 -2.14 -14.95
CA ARG A 87 -26.47 -3.08 -13.86
C ARG A 87 -27.01 -2.55 -12.54
N TYR A 88 -28.31 -2.32 -12.49
CA TYR A 88 -28.96 -1.60 -11.40
C TYR A 88 -28.77 -2.25 -10.03
N GLU A 89 -28.72 -3.58 -9.95
CA GLU A 89 -28.51 -4.27 -8.67
C GLU A 89 -27.10 -4.03 -8.11
N ASN A 90 -26.09 -4.03 -8.95
CA ASN A 90 -24.71 -3.72 -8.53
C ASN A 90 -24.60 -2.25 -8.10
N ALA A 91 -25.18 -1.34 -8.88
CA ALA A 91 -25.23 0.07 -8.54
C ALA A 91 -25.94 0.30 -7.18
N ARG A 92 -27.05 -0.37 -6.93
CA ARG A 92 -27.78 -0.32 -5.67
C ARG A 92 -26.91 -0.72 -4.49
N GLN A 93 -26.26 -1.88 -4.58
CA GLN A 93 -25.40 -2.39 -3.51
C GLN A 93 -24.23 -1.42 -3.19
N ARG A 94 -23.62 -0.84 -4.22
CA ARG A 94 -22.54 0.14 -4.03
C ARG A 94 -23.05 1.42 -3.37
N LEU A 95 -24.19 1.94 -3.81
CA LEU A 95 -24.79 3.15 -3.25
C LEU A 95 -25.26 2.94 -1.81
N GLU A 96 -25.85 1.78 -1.49
CA GLU A 96 -26.20 1.41 -0.12
C GLU A 96 -24.95 1.31 0.77
N PHE A 97 -23.86 0.75 0.27
CA PHE A 97 -22.58 0.71 0.99
C PHE A 97 -22.05 2.13 1.28
N ILE A 98 -22.11 3.03 0.30
CA ILE A 98 -21.68 4.43 0.47
C ILE A 98 -22.51 5.11 1.54
N ILE A 99 -23.85 5.04 1.46
CA ILE A 99 -24.77 5.67 2.39
C ILE A 99 -24.63 5.09 3.81
N LYS A 100 -24.32 3.81 3.93
CA LYS A 100 -24.07 3.16 5.23
C LYS A 100 -22.82 3.72 5.92
N ASN A 101 -21.76 4.03 5.16
CA ASN A 101 -20.49 4.52 5.72
C ASN A 101 -20.45 6.04 5.81
N ASP A 102 -21.09 6.77 4.88
CA ASP A 102 -21.27 8.22 4.90
C ASP A 102 -22.69 8.59 4.42
N PRO A 103 -23.63 8.77 5.35
CA PRO A 103 -25.00 9.16 5.02
C PRO A 103 -25.10 10.52 4.31
N GLY A 104 -24.07 11.36 4.44
CA GLY A 104 -24.00 12.70 3.84
C GLY A 104 -23.30 12.73 2.47
N PHE A 105 -22.86 11.59 1.94
CA PHE A 105 -22.10 11.55 0.70
C PHE A 105 -22.86 12.18 -0.48
N PRO A 106 -22.25 13.20 -1.16
CA PRO A 106 -22.96 13.99 -2.19
C PRO A 106 -23.46 13.11 -3.34
N GLY A 107 -24.75 13.16 -3.60
CA GLY A 107 -25.38 12.48 -4.74
C GLY A 107 -25.73 11.01 -4.54
N ALA A 108 -25.23 10.33 -3.50
CA ALA A 108 -25.47 8.90 -3.31
C ALA A 108 -26.96 8.56 -3.09
N GLN A 109 -27.67 9.33 -2.27
CA GLN A 109 -29.10 9.11 -2.02
C GLN A 109 -29.95 9.37 -3.26
N GLY A 110 -29.62 10.43 -4.01
CA GLY A 110 -30.33 10.74 -5.27
C GLY A 110 -30.14 9.65 -6.31
N LYS A 111 -28.91 9.17 -6.47
CA LYS A 111 -28.59 8.06 -7.38
C LYS A 111 -29.19 6.72 -6.95
N LEU A 112 -29.28 6.46 -5.65
CA LEU A 112 -29.98 5.26 -5.16
C LEU A 112 -31.47 5.32 -5.51
N THR A 113 -32.13 6.47 -5.35
CA THR A 113 -33.55 6.63 -5.73
C THR A 113 -33.72 6.43 -7.23
N GLU A 114 -32.83 6.99 -8.07
CA GLU A 114 -32.84 6.79 -9.52
C GLU A 114 -32.71 5.31 -9.90
N VAL A 115 -31.76 4.60 -9.27
CA VAL A 115 -31.56 3.15 -9.50
C VAL A 115 -32.79 2.35 -9.11
N LEU A 116 -33.43 2.64 -7.98
CA LEU A 116 -34.65 1.97 -7.55
C LEU A 116 -35.81 2.18 -8.53
N VAL A 117 -35.95 3.38 -9.09
CA VAL A 117 -36.95 3.66 -10.12
C VAL A 117 -36.64 2.91 -11.41
N LEU A 118 -35.38 2.99 -11.89
CA LEU A 118 -34.96 2.31 -13.12
C LEU A 118 -35.06 0.78 -13.03
N SER A 119 -34.78 0.22 -11.86
CA SER A 119 -34.92 -1.24 -11.62
C SER A 119 -36.38 -1.69 -11.53
N SER A 120 -37.32 -0.78 -11.22
CA SER A 120 -38.75 -1.08 -11.13
C SER A 120 -39.48 -1.00 -12.48
N ILE A 121 -38.83 -0.41 -13.52
CA ILE A 121 -39.40 -0.35 -14.86
C ILE A 121 -39.29 -1.74 -15.49
N PRO A 122 -40.40 -2.46 -15.77
CA PRO A 122 -40.30 -3.74 -16.46
C PRO A 122 -39.73 -3.49 -17.86
N THR A 123 -38.58 -4.11 -18.14
CA THR A 123 -38.00 -4.12 -19.48
C THR A 123 -39.07 -4.70 -20.42
N PRO A 124 -39.52 -3.99 -21.50
CA PRO A 124 -40.52 -4.54 -22.43
C PRO A 124 -39.94 -5.83 -23.00
N ALA A 125 -40.69 -6.94 -22.82
CA ALA A 125 -40.30 -8.23 -23.38
C ALA A 125 -40.23 -8.06 -24.90
N PRO A 126 -39.12 -8.42 -25.59
CA PRO A 126 -39.03 -8.34 -27.01
C PRO A 126 -40.15 -9.18 -27.66
N THR A 127 -40.94 -8.53 -28.50
CA THR A 127 -41.93 -9.22 -29.36
C THR A 127 -41.15 -10.25 -30.20
N PRO A 128 -41.54 -11.55 -30.22
CA PRO A 128 -40.82 -12.53 -30.99
C PRO A 128 -40.98 -12.29 -32.47
N THR A 129 -40.01 -11.65 -33.10
CA THR A 129 -39.85 -11.71 -34.54
C THR A 129 -39.27 -13.05 -34.89
N LEU A 130 -39.98 -13.84 -35.74
CA LEU A 130 -39.52 -15.15 -36.20
C LEU A 130 -38.31 -15.00 -37.16
N THR A 131 -37.20 -14.57 -36.63
CA THR A 131 -35.88 -14.71 -37.26
C THR A 131 -35.31 -16.03 -36.75
N ALA A 132 -34.83 -16.91 -37.63
CA ALA A 132 -34.19 -18.14 -37.23
C ALA A 132 -33.19 -17.86 -36.13
N THR A 133 -33.53 -18.23 -34.88
CA THR A 133 -32.66 -18.04 -33.72
C THR A 133 -31.41 -18.86 -33.99
N PRO A 134 -30.21 -18.25 -34.06
CA PRO A 134 -28.97 -19.04 -34.09
C PRO A 134 -28.99 -20.04 -32.91
N ASP A 135 -28.61 -21.26 -33.14
CA ASP A 135 -28.53 -22.28 -32.11
C ASP A 135 -27.36 -21.94 -31.15
N PHE A 136 -27.64 -21.15 -30.12
CA PHE A 136 -26.70 -20.76 -29.08
C PHE A 136 -26.62 -21.81 -27.95
N SER A 137 -27.27 -22.98 -28.08
CA SER A 137 -27.32 -23.98 -27.01
C SER A 137 -25.90 -24.36 -26.51
N GLY A 138 -24.94 -24.47 -27.42
CA GLY A 138 -23.54 -24.74 -27.07
C GLY A 138 -22.85 -23.57 -26.34
N ALA A 139 -23.08 -22.31 -26.77
CA ALA A 139 -22.51 -21.14 -26.14
C ALA A 139 -23.13 -20.83 -24.77
N GLU A 140 -24.48 -21.01 -24.65
CA GLU A 140 -25.18 -20.87 -23.36
C GLU A 140 -24.70 -21.89 -22.34
N ASN A 141 -24.60 -23.18 -22.74
CA ASN A 141 -24.10 -24.24 -21.86
C ASN A 141 -22.65 -23.94 -21.41
N ALA A 142 -21.79 -23.49 -22.31
CA ALA A 142 -20.42 -23.10 -21.97
C ALA A 142 -20.39 -21.88 -21.02
N PHE A 143 -21.31 -20.92 -21.18
CA PHE A 143 -21.45 -19.76 -20.30
C PHE A 143 -21.86 -20.16 -18.89
N GLN A 144 -22.89 -20.99 -18.76
CA GLN A 144 -23.33 -21.51 -17.46
C GLN A 144 -22.21 -22.32 -16.78
N ARG A 145 -21.49 -23.14 -17.56
CA ARG A 145 -20.34 -23.88 -17.05
C ARG A 145 -19.23 -22.93 -16.55
N ALA A 146 -18.91 -21.87 -17.28
CA ALA A 146 -17.94 -20.88 -16.86
C ALA A 146 -18.34 -20.23 -15.53
N GLN A 147 -19.63 -19.87 -15.36
CA GLN A 147 -20.16 -19.35 -14.10
C GLN A 147 -19.97 -20.31 -12.93
N GLN A 148 -20.30 -21.59 -13.12
CA GLN A 148 -20.12 -22.61 -12.09
C GLN A 148 -18.66 -22.79 -11.70
N LEU A 149 -17.74 -22.79 -12.67
CA LEU A 149 -16.32 -22.95 -12.43
C LEU A 149 -15.73 -21.71 -11.72
N ILE A 150 -16.21 -20.50 -12.04
CA ILE A 150 -15.86 -19.27 -11.31
C ILE A 150 -16.30 -19.36 -9.85
N LEU A 151 -17.52 -19.81 -9.59
CA LEU A 151 -18.03 -19.99 -8.22
C LEU A 151 -17.23 -21.04 -7.45
N ALA A 152 -16.77 -22.09 -8.15
CA ALA A 152 -15.91 -23.13 -7.60
C ALA A 152 -14.43 -22.68 -7.46
N GLN A 153 -14.08 -21.49 -7.92
CA GLN A 153 -12.70 -20.98 -7.99
C GLN A 153 -11.77 -21.86 -8.84
N ASP A 154 -12.32 -22.64 -9.76
CA ASP A 154 -11.57 -23.36 -10.79
C ASP A 154 -11.26 -22.40 -11.94
N TRP A 155 -10.24 -21.56 -11.74
CA TRP A 155 -9.87 -20.53 -12.71
C TRP A 155 -9.44 -21.09 -14.07
N PRO A 156 -8.58 -22.13 -14.14
CA PRO A 156 -8.20 -22.74 -15.41
C PRO A 156 -9.40 -23.32 -16.17
N GLY A 157 -10.29 -24.02 -15.47
CA GLY A 157 -11.52 -24.55 -16.04
C GLY A 157 -12.44 -23.44 -16.55
N ALA A 158 -12.60 -22.36 -15.77
CA ALA A 158 -13.40 -21.20 -16.15
C ALA A 158 -12.86 -20.54 -17.43
N LEU A 159 -11.55 -20.30 -17.52
CA LEU A 159 -10.90 -19.73 -18.72
C LEU A 159 -11.11 -20.62 -19.94
N THR A 160 -10.99 -21.94 -19.78
CA THR A 160 -11.24 -22.92 -20.86
C THR A 160 -12.70 -22.84 -21.35
N ALA A 161 -13.65 -22.72 -20.43
CA ALA A 161 -15.07 -22.59 -20.78
C ALA A 161 -15.34 -21.24 -21.50
N LEU A 162 -14.72 -20.15 -21.05
CA LEU A 162 -14.80 -18.83 -21.70
C LEU A 162 -14.19 -18.85 -23.12
N ASP A 163 -13.05 -19.52 -23.30
CA ASP A 163 -12.45 -19.73 -24.63
C ASP A 163 -13.37 -20.52 -25.56
N THR A 164 -14.11 -21.50 -25.00
CA THR A 164 -15.10 -22.25 -25.76
C THR A 164 -16.23 -21.36 -26.25
N ILE A 165 -16.72 -20.45 -25.40
CA ILE A 165 -17.74 -19.45 -25.81
C ILE A 165 -17.22 -18.62 -26.99
N ARG A 166 -16.00 -18.08 -26.89
CA ARG A 166 -15.40 -17.24 -27.95
C ARG A 166 -15.14 -17.99 -29.25
N LYS A 167 -14.92 -19.29 -29.18
CA LYS A 167 -14.80 -20.17 -30.37
C LYS A 167 -16.14 -20.43 -31.02
N LEU A 168 -17.21 -20.63 -30.23
CA LEU A 168 -18.56 -20.90 -30.73
C LEU A 168 -19.21 -19.63 -31.27
N ASP A 169 -19.15 -18.55 -30.53
CA ASP A 169 -19.69 -17.24 -30.91
C ASP A 169 -18.88 -16.10 -30.25
N LYS A 170 -18.18 -15.33 -31.09
CA LYS A 170 -17.35 -14.22 -30.64
C LYS A 170 -18.15 -13.09 -30.05
N SER A 171 -19.42 -12.93 -30.44
CA SER A 171 -20.31 -11.84 -30.03
C SER A 171 -21.21 -12.22 -28.86
N TYR A 172 -21.21 -13.49 -28.46
CA TYR A 172 -22.07 -13.98 -27.40
C TYR A 172 -21.80 -13.28 -26.07
N LYS A 173 -22.81 -12.54 -25.54
CA LYS A 173 -22.78 -11.83 -24.25
C LYS A 173 -21.43 -11.16 -23.96
N THR A 174 -20.89 -10.42 -24.95
CA THR A 174 -19.51 -9.93 -24.94
C THR A 174 -19.12 -9.26 -23.62
N ALA A 175 -19.89 -8.30 -23.14
CA ALA A 175 -19.57 -7.57 -21.92
C ALA A 175 -19.51 -8.49 -20.67
N GLN A 176 -20.42 -9.47 -20.59
CA GLN A 176 -20.46 -10.42 -19.47
C GLN A 176 -19.28 -11.40 -19.55
N VAL A 177 -19.00 -11.92 -20.72
CA VAL A 177 -17.89 -12.85 -20.95
C VAL A 177 -16.55 -12.16 -20.69
N ASP A 178 -16.38 -10.91 -21.14
CA ASP A 178 -15.17 -10.13 -20.90
C ASP A 178 -14.99 -9.81 -19.41
N GLY A 179 -16.08 -9.50 -18.70
CA GLY A 179 -16.06 -9.34 -17.25
C GLY A 179 -15.68 -10.63 -16.52
N MET A 180 -16.14 -11.78 -17.01
CA MET A 180 -15.76 -13.09 -16.46
C MET A 180 -14.29 -13.42 -16.74
N TYR A 181 -13.76 -13.08 -17.93
CA TYR A 181 -12.33 -13.20 -18.22
C TYR A 181 -11.50 -12.35 -17.27
N TYR A 182 -11.87 -11.07 -17.11
CA TYR A 182 -11.18 -10.20 -16.16
C TYR A 182 -11.14 -10.82 -14.77
N PHE A 183 -12.30 -11.23 -14.25
CA PHE A 183 -12.42 -11.78 -12.92
C PHE A 183 -11.61 -13.08 -12.74
N ALA A 184 -11.71 -14.02 -13.70
CA ALA A 184 -10.99 -15.28 -13.64
C ALA A 184 -9.47 -15.09 -13.74
N LEU A 185 -9.01 -14.26 -14.69
CA LEU A 185 -7.59 -14.00 -14.89
C LEU A 185 -6.97 -13.29 -13.69
N ARG A 186 -7.66 -12.26 -13.17
CA ARG A 186 -7.20 -11.50 -12.01
C ARG A 186 -7.05 -12.39 -10.77
N ASN A 187 -8.05 -13.23 -10.49
CA ASN A 187 -8.01 -14.08 -9.32
C ASN A 187 -7.07 -15.26 -9.50
N TYR A 188 -6.97 -15.82 -10.70
CA TYR A 188 -6.00 -16.86 -11.01
C TYR A 188 -4.57 -16.35 -10.84
N GLY A 189 -4.26 -15.17 -11.40
CA GLY A 189 -2.95 -14.55 -11.21
C GLY A 189 -2.62 -14.28 -9.74
N TYR A 190 -3.61 -13.82 -8.97
CA TYR A 190 -3.47 -13.63 -7.54
C TYR A 190 -3.15 -14.95 -6.80
N ASP A 191 -3.89 -16.02 -7.11
CA ASP A 191 -3.72 -17.33 -6.47
C ASP A 191 -2.39 -17.99 -6.85
N LEU A 192 -1.95 -17.83 -8.10
CA LEU A 192 -0.64 -18.32 -8.55
C LEU A 192 0.50 -17.69 -7.73
N ILE A 193 0.45 -16.38 -7.51
CA ILE A 193 1.48 -15.68 -6.72
C ILE A 193 1.39 -16.06 -5.25
N THR A 194 0.19 -15.94 -4.65
CA THR A 194 0.06 -15.99 -3.18
C THR A 194 -0.03 -17.40 -2.61
N LYS A 195 -0.63 -18.33 -3.37
CA LYS A 195 -0.87 -19.71 -2.90
C LYS A 195 0.09 -20.73 -3.47
N GLN A 196 0.62 -20.49 -4.68
CA GLN A 196 1.43 -21.48 -5.40
C GLN A 196 2.90 -21.07 -5.56
N GLY A 197 3.28 -19.82 -5.24
CA GLY A 197 4.63 -19.33 -5.45
C GLY A 197 5.02 -19.23 -6.93
N ASN A 198 4.06 -19.32 -7.84
CA ASN A 198 4.28 -19.19 -9.28
C ASN A 198 4.18 -17.71 -9.68
N LEU A 199 5.27 -17.00 -9.47
CA LEU A 199 5.32 -15.54 -9.67
C LEU A 199 5.14 -15.17 -11.15
N GLU A 200 5.84 -15.86 -12.05
CA GLU A 200 5.78 -15.57 -13.49
C GLU A 200 4.40 -15.86 -14.07
N GLY A 201 3.82 -17.01 -13.73
CA GLY A 201 2.44 -17.37 -14.12
C GLY A 201 1.43 -16.34 -13.61
N GLY A 202 1.59 -15.88 -12.38
CA GLY A 202 0.73 -14.88 -11.80
C GLY A 202 0.85 -13.52 -12.49
N ILE A 203 2.08 -13.04 -12.72
CA ILE A 203 2.35 -11.81 -13.49
C ILE A 203 1.71 -11.89 -14.88
N TYR A 204 1.85 -13.05 -15.56
CA TYR A 204 1.27 -13.26 -16.88
C TYR A 204 -0.26 -13.09 -16.85
N HIS A 205 -0.95 -13.79 -15.93
CA HIS A 205 -2.42 -13.75 -15.87
C HIS A 205 -2.94 -12.38 -15.42
N LEU A 206 -2.27 -11.70 -14.47
CA LEU A 206 -2.63 -10.33 -14.08
C LEU A 206 -2.45 -9.36 -15.26
N THR A 207 -1.36 -9.49 -16.02
CA THR A 207 -1.15 -8.67 -17.22
C THR A 207 -2.18 -8.97 -18.32
N LEU A 208 -2.58 -10.23 -18.46
CA LEU A 208 -3.62 -10.61 -19.42
C LEU A 208 -5.00 -10.06 -19.01
N ALA A 209 -5.29 -9.97 -17.71
CA ALA A 209 -6.54 -9.39 -17.20
C ALA A 209 -6.71 -7.91 -17.62
N GLU A 210 -5.62 -7.15 -17.76
CA GLU A 210 -5.66 -5.75 -18.20
C GLU A 210 -6.26 -5.56 -19.61
N ARG A 211 -6.32 -6.60 -20.44
CA ARG A 211 -7.00 -6.53 -21.74
C ARG A 211 -8.52 -6.40 -21.61
N PHE A 212 -9.07 -6.77 -20.47
CA PHE A 212 -10.50 -6.77 -20.19
C PHE A 212 -10.93 -5.67 -19.23
N GLY A 213 -9.99 -5.02 -18.53
CA GLY A 213 -10.24 -3.92 -17.64
C GLY A 213 -9.03 -3.56 -16.78
N PRO A 214 -9.01 -2.37 -16.17
CA PRO A 214 -7.90 -1.94 -15.31
C PRO A 214 -7.83 -2.82 -14.06
N LEU A 215 -6.60 -3.18 -13.67
CA LEU A 215 -6.37 -3.90 -12.43
C LEU A 215 -6.64 -2.99 -11.22
N ASP A 216 -7.12 -3.60 -10.14
CA ASP A 216 -7.19 -2.96 -8.84
C ASP A 216 -5.79 -2.76 -8.22
N HIS A 217 -5.67 -1.82 -7.27
CA HIS A 217 -4.40 -1.47 -6.64
C HIS A 217 -3.70 -2.66 -5.98
N THR A 218 -4.46 -3.60 -5.39
CA THR A 218 -3.89 -4.81 -4.78
C THR A 218 -3.25 -5.70 -5.83
N ALA A 219 -3.92 -5.93 -6.96
CA ALA A 219 -3.39 -6.75 -8.04
C ALA A 219 -2.17 -6.10 -8.71
N ILE A 220 -2.20 -4.76 -8.89
CA ILE A 220 -1.04 -4.00 -9.40
C ILE A 220 0.14 -4.14 -8.44
N GLY A 221 -0.07 -3.84 -7.15
CA GLY A 221 1.00 -3.91 -6.15
C GLY A 221 1.58 -5.32 -6.02
N LEU A 222 0.75 -6.36 -6.03
CA LEU A 222 1.20 -7.75 -5.98
C LEU A 222 2.01 -8.13 -7.22
N ARG A 223 1.59 -7.71 -8.41
CA ARG A 223 2.32 -7.94 -9.66
C ARG A 223 3.69 -7.27 -9.66
N GLU A 224 3.76 -6.00 -9.24
CA GLU A 224 5.02 -5.27 -9.16
C GLU A 224 5.93 -5.84 -8.06
N GLY A 225 5.36 -6.23 -6.92
CA GLY A 225 6.10 -6.96 -5.87
C GLY A 225 6.67 -8.28 -6.37
N ALA A 226 5.89 -9.06 -7.14
CA ALA A 226 6.35 -10.30 -7.76
C ALA A 226 7.49 -10.06 -8.78
N ARG A 227 7.40 -8.98 -9.59
CA ARG A 227 8.48 -8.59 -10.51
C ARG A 227 9.74 -8.20 -9.76
N ALA A 228 9.62 -7.37 -8.73
CA ALA A 228 10.75 -6.98 -7.90
C ALA A 228 11.40 -8.18 -7.21
N TYR A 229 10.58 -9.14 -6.73
CA TYR A 229 11.07 -10.39 -6.16
C TYR A 229 11.91 -11.18 -7.15
N ILE A 230 11.39 -11.43 -8.37
CA ILE A 230 12.13 -12.16 -9.43
C ILE A 230 13.44 -11.44 -9.77
N THR A 231 13.39 -10.10 -9.88
CA THR A 231 14.58 -9.29 -10.14
C THR A 231 15.59 -9.43 -9.00
N GLY A 232 15.17 -9.32 -7.75
CA GLY A 232 16.04 -9.52 -6.58
C GLY A 232 16.62 -10.94 -6.53
N ALA A 233 15.81 -11.95 -6.87
CA ALA A 233 16.25 -13.33 -6.91
C ALA A 233 17.30 -13.60 -8.01
N SER A 234 17.30 -12.83 -9.09
CA SER A 234 18.32 -12.98 -10.16
C SER A 234 19.73 -12.57 -9.73
N PHE A 235 19.85 -11.77 -8.66
CA PHE A 235 21.13 -11.39 -8.06
C PHE A 235 21.58 -12.33 -6.92
N TRP A 236 20.76 -13.32 -6.57
CA TRP A 236 21.08 -14.26 -5.49
C TRP A 236 22.40 -14.98 -5.70
N GLU A 237 23.29 -14.94 -4.69
CA GLU A 237 24.65 -15.49 -4.73
C GLU A 237 25.61 -14.82 -5.75
N LEU A 238 25.13 -13.80 -6.47
CA LEU A 238 25.95 -13.04 -7.43
C LEU A 238 26.31 -11.64 -6.89
N ASP A 239 25.34 -10.96 -6.30
CA ASP A 239 25.48 -9.61 -5.75
C ASP A 239 24.55 -9.44 -4.54
N TRP A 240 25.12 -9.62 -3.35
CA TRP A 240 24.33 -9.54 -2.11
C TRP A 240 23.79 -8.13 -1.82
N ARG A 241 24.49 -7.09 -2.23
CA ARG A 241 24.04 -5.72 -2.10
C ARG A 241 22.79 -5.45 -2.94
N GLN A 242 22.79 -5.87 -4.20
CA GLN A 242 21.62 -5.75 -5.07
C GLN A 242 20.47 -6.61 -4.54
N THR A 243 20.75 -7.85 -4.19
CA THR A 243 19.77 -8.76 -3.57
C THR A 243 19.11 -8.10 -2.35
N LEU A 244 19.91 -7.57 -1.42
CA LEU A 244 19.42 -6.88 -0.23
C LEU A 244 18.52 -5.69 -0.58
N THR A 245 18.93 -4.86 -1.55
CA THR A 245 18.17 -3.68 -1.98
C THR A 245 16.77 -4.04 -2.46
N TYR A 246 16.66 -5.04 -3.34
CA TYR A 246 15.36 -5.49 -3.84
C TYR A 246 14.51 -6.14 -2.75
N PHE A 247 15.10 -7.02 -1.94
CA PHE A 247 14.34 -7.70 -0.89
C PHE A 247 14.01 -6.82 0.31
N ALA A 248 14.70 -5.71 0.54
CA ALA A 248 14.28 -4.69 1.50
C ALA A 248 12.92 -4.09 1.11
N GLU A 249 12.75 -3.73 -0.16
CA GLU A 249 11.50 -3.19 -0.67
C GLU A 249 10.38 -4.24 -0.68
N VAL A 250 10.66 -5.42 -1.25
CA VAL A 250 9.67 -6.50 -1.38
C VAL A 250 9.20 -6.98 -0.01
N SER A 251 10.11 -7.17 0.95
CA SER A 251 9.75 -7.64 2.29
C SER A 251 8.96 -6.61 3.10
N ALA A 252 9.15 -5.32 2.83
CA ALA A 252 8.38 -4.26 3.48
C ALA A 252 6.90 -4.26 3.03
N GLY A 253 6.65 -4.48 1.73
CA GLY A 253 5.28 -4.52 1.18
C GLY A 253 4.63 -5.91 1.22
N TRP A 254 5.41 -6.95 0.97
CA TRP A 254 4.95 -8.33 0.77
C TRP A 254 5.87 -9.35 1.47
N PRO A 255 5.93 -9.34 2.82
CA PRO A 255 6.89 -10.15 3.60
C PRO A 255 6.77 -11.65 3.36
N SER A 256 5.57 -12.15 3.09
CA SER A 256 5.28 -13.56 2.85
C SER A 256 5.29 -13.96 1.36
N LEU A 257 5.58 -13.02 0.45
CA LEU A 257 5.71 -13.33 -0.98
C LEU A 257 6.86 -14.33 -1.18
N TRP A 258 6.64 -15.37 -1.98
CA TRP A 258 7.55 -16.48 -2.13
C TRP A 258 7.53 -17.03 -3.56
N ASP A 259 8.59 -17.69 -3.96
CA ASP A 259 8.79 -18.27 -5.29
C ASP A 259 8.72 -19.81 -5.30
N GLY A 260 8.09 -20.41 -4.30
CA GLY A 260 8.10 -21.85 -4.07
C GLY A 260 9.27 -22.35 -3.21
N THR A 261 10.26 -21.50 -2.90
CA THR A 261 11.44 -21.85 -2.07
C THR A 261 11.53 -21.03 -0.80
N MET A 262 11.66 -19.71 -0.89
CA MET A 262 11.85 -18.80 0.24
C MET A 262 10.90 -17.62 0.18
N THR A 263 10.52 -17.09 1.36
CA THR A 263 9.77 -15.85 1.45
C THR A 263 10.68 -14.64 1.24
N ALA A 264 10.08 -13.50 0.87
CA ALA A 264 10.80 -12.24 0.72
C ALA A 264 11.54 -11.85 2.01
N SER A 265 10.90 -12.03 3.17
CA SER A 265 11.55 -11.78 4.47
C SER A 265 12.74 -12.70 4.74
N GLN A 266 12.65 -13.99 4.37
CA GLN A 266 13.76 -14.90 4.50
C GLN A 266 14.93 -14.51 3.60
N ARG A 267 14.63 -14.16 2.33
CA ARG A 267 15.66 -13.70 1.39
C ARG A 267 16.30 -12.39 1.86
N TYR A 268 15.51 -11.45 2.35
CA TYR A 268 16.02 -10.21 2.93
C TYR A 268 16.99 -10.47 4.07
N PHE A 269 16.59 -11.31 5.04
CA PHE A 269 17.41 -11.65 6.20
C PHE A 269 18.74 -12.31 5.79
N ILE A 270 18.69 -13.29 4.89
CA ILE A 270 19.91 -13.98 4.42
C ILE A 270 20.80 -13.01 3.64
N ALA A 271 20.23 -12.18 2.76
CA ALA A 271 20.98 -11.20 1.98
C ALA A 271 21.68 -10.16 2.89
N SER A 272 20.99 -9.70 3.94
CA SER A 272 21.57 -8.79 4.93
C SER A 272 22.80 -9.42 5.61
N MET A 273 22.67 -10.66 6.10
CA MET A 273 23.80 -11.37 6.70
C MET A 273 24.96 -11.57 5.73
N ARG A 274 24.67 -12.00 4.49
CA ARG A 274 25.71 -12.26 3.48
C ARG A 274 26.43 -10.99 3.03
N TYR A 275 25.68 -9.91 2.87
CA TYR A 275 26.28 -8.62 2.57
C TYR A 275 27.11 -8.08 3.75
N GLY A 276 26.65 -8.28 4.98
CA GLY A 276 27.43 -7.99 6.18
C GLY A 276 28.75 -8.77 6.22
N ASP A 277 28.73 -10.07 5.88
CA ASP A 277 29.95 -10.90 5.76
C ASP A 277 30.93 -10.33 4.72
N GLU A 278 30.44 -9.89 3.53
CA GLU A 278 31.28 -9.27 2.50
C GLU A 278 31.92 -7.96 2.98
N LEU A 279 31.15 -7.11 3.65
CA LEU A 279 31.63 -5.87 4.23
C LEU A 279 32.67 -6.13 5.32
N PHE A 280 32.45 -7.12 6.16
CA PHE A 280 33.43 -7.52 7.18
C PHE A 280 34.74 -8.00 6.56
N LEU A 281 34.68 -8.85 5.53
CA LEU A 281 35.86 -9.33 4.80
C LEU A 281 36.61 -8.18 4.08
N SER A 282 35.89 -7.14 3.63
CA SER A 282 36.47 -5.94 3.05
C SER A 282 36.98 -4.93 4.07
N GLN A 283 36.93 -5.24 5.37
CA GLN A 283 37.33 -4.41 6.51
C GLN A 283 36.46 -3.17 6.72
N ASP A 284 35.29 -3.09 6.14
CA ASP A 284 34.29 -2.07 6.42
C ASP A 284 33.40 -2.51 7.60
N TYR A 285 34.01 -2.51 8.79
CA TYR A 285 33.36 -3.01 10.01
C TYR A 285 32.16 -2.15 10.45
N CYS A 286 32.16 -0.84 10.15
CA CYS A 286 31.04 0.03 10.49
C CYS A 286 29.81 -0.34 9.66
N ALA A 287 29.95 -0.42 8.35
CA ALA A 287 28.86 -0.82 7.47
C ALA A 287 28.42 -2.28 7.69
N ALA A 288 29.35 -3.19 8.00
CA ALA A 288 29.03 -4.57 8.37
C ALA A 288 28.14 -4.66 9.61
N ASN A 289 28.38 -3.82 10.63
CA ASN A 289 27.59 -3.81 11.87
C ASN A 289 26.19 -3.22 11.69
N GLU A 290 25.96 -2.46 10.62
CA GLU A 290 24.63 -1.91 10.28
C GLU A 290 23.73 -2.96 9.61
N GLN A 291 24.30 -3.98 8.99
CA GLN A 291 23.56 -5.07 8.35
C GLN A 291 23.15 -6.16 9.33
#